data_a886bc02e6b163a1e6852041da953b36
#
_entry.id   a886bc02e6b163a1e6852041da953b36
#
_cell.length_a   1.000
_cell.length_b   1.000
_cell.length_c   1.000
_cell.angle_alpha   90.00
_cell.angle_beta   90.00
_cell.angle_gamma   90.00
#
_symmetry.space_group_name_H-M   'P 1'
#
loop_
_entity.id
_entity.type
_entity.pdbx_description
1 polymer ?
#
loop_
_entity_poly.entity_id
_entity_poly.type
_entity_poly.pdbx_seq_one_letter_code
_entity_poly.pdbx_strand_id
1 'polypeptide(L)'
;MQPGQTVLLNVGIDQVPLALAVEEECYKAGAKFVRIDWLCDEASRLHYTYASEETLGTVLPWEEEKARQMTVDFPCRIFIESSDPDALSGISPELLSAVTKRRMAVLKKYRDEIDGKHQWLIGAAASPKW
;
A
#
# COMPACT_ATOMS: atom_id res chain seq x y z
N MET A 1 -1.28 -16.76 5.77
CA MET A 1 -1.71 -16.94 4.35
C MET A 1 -2.20 -18.35 4.13
N GLN A 2 -3.24 -18.52 3.36
CA GLN A 2 -3.83 -19.82 3.06
C GLN A 2 -3.45 -20.27 1.63
N PRO A 3 -3.25 -21.58 1.39
CA PRO A 3 -2.97 -22.07 0.04
C PRO A 3 -4.05 -21.65 -0.97
N GLY A 4 -3.65 -21.30 -2.18
CA GLY A 4 -4.56 -20.85 -3.23
C GLY A 4 -4.98 -19.40 -3.14
N GLN A 5 -4.49 -18.67 -2.14
CA GLN A 5 -4.83 -17.25 -1.92
C GLN A 5 -3.90 -16.34 -2.73
N THR A 6 -4.45 -15.23 -3.22
CA THR A 6 -3.62 -14.14 -3.79
C THR A 6 -3.00 -13.34 -2.65
N VAL A 7 -1.75 -12.95 -2.83
CA VAL A 7 -1.02 -12.12 -1.87
C VAL A 7 -0.76 -10.76 -2.49
N LEU A 8 -1.05 -9.69 -1.73
CA LEU A 8 -0.70 -8.32 -2.09
C LEU A 8 0.45 -7.88 -1.18
N LEU A 9 1.62 -7.68 -1.77
CA LEU A 9 2.83 -7.28 -1.04
C LEU A 9 3.14 -5.82 -1.35
N ASN A 10 3.11 -4.98 -0.31
CA ASN A 10 3.52 -3.58 -0.41
C ASN A 10 4.88 -3.43 0.24
N VAL A 11 5.86 -2.94 -0.49
CA VAL A 11 7.25 -2.88 -0.01
C VAL A 11 7.99 -1.72 -0.68
N GLY A 12 8.93 -1.12 0.03
CA GLY A 12 9.76 -0.06 -0.52
C GLY A 12 10.71 -0.55 -1.62
N ILE A 13 10.96 0.31 -2.60
CA ILE A 13 11.87 -0.04 -3.70
C ILE A 13 13.32 -0.24 -3.25
N ASP A 14 13.67 0.19 -2.06
CA ASP A 14 14.99 -0.03 -1.45
C ASP A 14 15.14 -1.42 -0.85
N GLN A 15 14.08 -2.23 -0.86
CA GLN A 15 14.04 -3.57 -0.27
C GLN A 15 13.77 -4.66 -1.31
N VAL A 16 14.30 -4.51 -2.52
CA VAL A 16 14.07 -5.48 -3.60
C VAL A 16 14.48 -6.91 -3.22
N PRO A 17 15.68 -7.15 -2.63
CA PRO A 17 16.06 -8.51 -2.26
C PRO A 17 15.09 -9.15 -1.26
N LEU A 18 14.64 -8.39 -0.26
CA LEU A 18 13.68 -8.88 0.72
C LEU A 18 12.33 -9.18 0.08
N ALA A 19 11.86 -8.29 -0.78
CA ALA A 19 10.59 -8.48 -1.48
C ALA A 19 10.59 -9.76 -2.30
N LEU A 20 11.66 -10.03 -3.04
CA LEU A 20 11.77 -11.24 -3.83
C LEU A 20 11.83 -12.49 -2.97
N ALA A 21 12.50 -12.43 -1.82
CA ALA A 21 12.55 -13.54 -0.88
C ALA A 21 11.16 -13.84 -0.30
N VAL A 22 10.41 -12.80 0.06
CA VAL A 22 9.04 -12.96 0.57
C VAL A 22 8.12 -13.53 -0.50
N GLU A 23 8.23 -13.03 -1.74
CA GLU A 23 7.45 -13.55 -2.87
C GLU A 23 7.70 -15.03 -3.07
N GLU A 24 8.96 -15.46 -3.09
CA GLU A 24 9.33 -16.86 -3.26
C GLU A 24 8.74 -17.73 -2.15
N GLU A 25 8.88 -17.29 -0.90
CA GLU A 25 8.33 -18.05 0.23
C GLU A 25 6.81 -18.14 0.19
N CYS A 26 6.13 -17.10 -0.28
CA CYS A 26 4.68 -17.14 -0.47
C CYS A 26 4.28 -18.21 -1.50
N TYR A 27 4.99 -18.28 -2.62
CA TYR A 27 4.71 -19.32 -3.62
C TYR A 27 5.00 -20.71 -3.08
N LYS A 28 6.09 -20.89 -2.33
CA LYS A 28 6.41 -22.16 -1.68
C LYS A 28 5.31 -22.59 -0.69
N ALA A 29 4.68 -21.63 -0.05
CA ALA A 29 3.58 -21.89 0.88
C ALA A 29 2.24 -22.11 0.18
N GLY A 30 2.18 -22.02 -1.14
CA GLY A 30 0.98 -22.34 -1.92
C GLY A 30 0.19 -21.14 -2.42
N ALA A 31 0.75 -19.93 -2.42
CA ALA A 31 0.07 -18.76 -2.96
C ALA A 31 -0.29 -18.96 -4.43
N LYS A 32 -1.48 -18.52 -4.81
CA LYS A 32 -1.92 -18.56 -6.20
C LYS A 32 -1.16 -17.55 -7.05
N PHE A 33 -0.99 -16.36 -6.54
CA PHE A 33 -0.27 -15.27 -7.21
C PHE A 33 0.19 -14.24 -6.17
N VAL A 34 1.36 -13.66 -6.39
CA VAL A 34 1.88 -12.58 -5.54
C VAL A 34 2.01 -11.32 -6.38
N ARG A 35 1.27 -10.28 -6.01
CA ARG A 35 1.40 -8.95 -6.61
C ARG A 35 2.25 -8.08 -5.70
N ILE A 36 3.23 -7.42 -6.30
CA ILE A 36 4.09 -6.49 -5.57
C ILE A 36 3.74 -5.07 -5.99
N ASP A 37 3.37 -4.24 -5.00
CA ASP A 37 3.23 -2.81 -5.18
C ASP A 37 4.43 -2.13 -4.55
N TRP A 38 5.28 -1.52 -5.37
CA TRP A 38 6.48 -0.86 -4.91
C TRP A 38 6.18 0.53 -4.39
N LEU A 39 6.76 0.87 -3.23
CA LEU A 39 6.61 2.17 -2.60
C LEU A 39 7.89 2.97 -2.81
N CYS A 40 7.76 4.22 -3.24
CA CYS A 40 8.90 5.10 -3.49
C CYS A 40 8.65 6.45 -2.81
N ASP A 41 9.45 6.76 -1.79
CA ASP A 41 9.32 8.00 -1.03
C ASP A 41 9.56 9.23 -1.91
N GLU A 42 10.55 9.16 -2.79
CA GLU A 42 10.86 10.25 -3.71
C GLU A 42 9.70 10.54 -4.66
N ALA A 43 9.03 9.51 -5.15
CA ALA A 43 7.86 9.68 -6.01
C ALA A 43 6.70 10.28 -5.25
N SER A 44 6.48 9.86 -4.00
CA SER A 44 5.43 10.43 -3.15
C SER A 44 5.67 11.92 -2.90
N ARG A 45 6.91 12.30 -2.62
CA ARG A 45 7.29 13.69 -2.41
C ARG A 45 7.05 14.53 -3.66
N LEU A 46 7.38 14.01 -4.84
CA LEU A 46 7.12 14.70 -6.10
C LEU A 46 5.61 14.91 -6.32
N HIS A 47 4.79 13.92 -5.99
CA HIS A 47 3.33 14.07 -6.08
C HIS A 47 2.82 15.22 -5.21
N TYR A 48 3.24 15.27 -3.96
CA TYR A 48 2.81 16.34 -3.04
C TYR A 48 3.41 17.70 -3.39
N THR A 49 4.54 17.74 -4.09
CA THR A 49 5.18 18.99 -4.50
C THR A 49 4.51 19.58 -5.74
N TYR A 50 4.13 18.77 -6.70
CA TYR A 50 3.70 19.24 -8.02
C TYR A 50 2.23 19.03 -8.34
N ALA A 51 1.59 18.01 -7.81
CA ALA A 51 0.18 17.76 -8.09
C ALA A 51 -0.72 18.65 -7.23
N SER A 52 -1.91 18.97 -7.74
CA SER A 52 -2.88 19.77 -6.99
C SER A 52 -3.53 18.95 -5.89
N GLU A 53 -4.04 19.63 -4.86
CA GLU A 53 -4.81 19.00 -3.79
C GLU A 53 -6.00 18.21 -4.35
N GLU A 54 -6.69 18.77 -5.34
CA GLU A 54 -7.81 18.10 -5.98
C GLU A 54 -7.39 16.78 -6.63
N THR A 55 -6.30 16.81 -7.40
CA THR A 55 -5.78 15.62 -8.07
C THR A 55 -5.33 14.56 -7.07
N LEU A 56 -4.60 14.97 -6.04
CA LEU A 56 -4.10 14.05 -5.00
C LEU A 56 -5.24 13.43 -4.20
N GLY A 57 -6.30 14.19 -3.95
CA GLY A 57 -7.45 13.73 -3.18
C GLY A 57 -8.48 12.94 -3.99
N THR A 58 -8.34 12.89 -5.31
CA THR A 58 -9.28 12.18 -6.17
C THR A 58 -8.94 10.69 -6.23
N VAL A 59 -9.95 9.85 -5.96
CA VAL A 59 -9.83 8.41 -6.17
C VAL A 59 -10.31 8.12 -7.58
N LEU A 60 -9.40 7.63 -8.42
CA LEU A 60 -9.72 7.32 -9.81
C LEU A 60 -10.57 6.05 -9.90
N PRO A 61 -11.38 5.88 -10.96
CA PRO A 61 -12.25 4.71 -11.09
C PRO A 61 -11.52 3.37 -10.94
N TRP A 62 -10.31 3.24 -11.47
CA TRP A 62 -9.56 1.98 -11.36
C TRP A 62 -9.06 1.74 -9.93
N GLU A 63 -8.77 2.79 -9.16
CA GLU A 63 -8.39 2.64 -7.75
C GLU A 63 -9.58 2.16 -6.93
N GLU A 64 -10.76 2.72 -7.17
CA GLU A 64 -11.98 2.30 -6.49
C GLU A 64 -12.35 0.87 -6.85
N GLU A 65 -12.20 0.49 -8.13
CA GLU A 65 -12.45 -0.88 -8.57
C GLU A 65 -11.51 -1.88 -7.89
N LYS A 66 -10.24 -1.52 -7.72
CA LYS A 66 -9.28 -2.34 -6.99
C LYS A 66 -9.73 -2.55 -5.55
N ALA A 67 -10.15 -1.48 -4.88
CA ALA A 67 -10.65 -1.55 -3.51
C ALA A 67 -11.89 -2.44 -3.42
N ARG A 68 -12.82 -2.29 -4.36
CA ARG A 68 -14.02 -3.10 -4.43
C ARG A 68 -13.69 -4.58 -4.65
N GLN A 69 -12.75 -4.88 -5.54
CA GLN A 69 -12.35 -6.26 -5.80
C GLN A 69 -11.78 -6.93 -4.56
N MET A 70 -11.07 -6.19 -3.72
CA MET A 70 -10.54 -6.72 -2.47
C MET A 70 -11.65 -7.16 -1.49
N THR A 71 -12.85 -6.57 -1.59
CA THR A 71 -13.99 -7.00 -0.77
C THR A 71 -14.60 -8.31 -1.25
N VAL A 72 -14.26 -8.74 -2.46
CA VAL A 72 -14.71 -10.02 -3.04
C VAL A 72 -13.69 -11.12 -2.79
N ASP A 73 -12.42 -10.84 -3.07
CA ASP A 73 -11.36 -11.86 -3.07
C ASP A 73 -10.69 -12.05 -1.70
N PHE A 74 -10.74 -11.06 -0.82
CA PHE A 74 -10.07 -11.07 0.49
C PHE A 74 -8.64 -11.59 0.39
N PRO A 75 -7.75 -10.91 -0.39
CA PRO A 75 -6.37 -11.36 -0.53
C PRO A 75 -5.61 -11.23 0.79
N CYS A 76 -4.56 -12.05 0.95
CA CYS A 76 -3.62 -11.86 2.05
C CYS A 76 -2.78 -10.61 1.78
N ARG A 77 -2.72 -9.70 2.73
CA ARG A 77 -1.97 -8.45 2.60
C ARG A 77 -0.72 -8.49 3.46
N ILE A 78 0.41 -8.22 2.83
CA ILE A 78 1.70 -8.10 3.52
C ILE A 78 2.23 -6.69 3.24
N PHE A 79 2.51 -5.95 4.30
CA PHE A 79 3.06 -4.61 4.21
C PHE A 79 4.42 -4.58 4.91
N ILE A 80 5.47 -4.24 4.16
CA ILE A 80 6.81 -4.11 4.72
C ILE A 80 7.17 -2.64 4.76
N GLU A 81 7.20 -2.09 5.97
CA GLU A 81 7.48 -0.68 6.20
C GLU A 81 8.98 -0.43 6.18
N SER A 82 9.43 0.41 5.26
CA SER A 82 10.83 0.84 5.17
C SER A 82 10.95 2.31 4.81
N SER A 83 9.83 3.06 4.88
CA SER A 83 9.79 4.47 4.50
C SER A 83 10.73 5.32 5.35
N ASP A 84 11.29 6.34 4.72
CA ASP A 84 12.02 7.40 5.42
C ASP A 84 11.02 8.18 6.28
N PRO A 85 11.23 8.26 7.62
CA PRO A 85 10.34 9.05 8.48
C PRO A 85 10.22 10.51 8.07
N ASP A 86 11.24 11.05 7.40
CA ASP A 86 11.27 12.45 6.98
C ASP A 86 10.96 12.64 5.49
N ALA A 87 10.44 11.62 4.81
CA ALA A 87 10.19 11.67 3.37
C ALA A 87 9.29 12.82 2.94
N LEU A 88 8.31 13.18 3.75
CA LEU A 88 7.37 14.27 3.48
C LEU A 88 7.65 15.52 4.33
N SER A 89 8.84 15.62 4.90
CA SER A 89 9.25 16.79 5.66
C SER A 89 9.18 18.05 4.78
N GLY A 90 8.58 19.11 5.30
CA GLY A 90 8.36 20.35 4.56
C GLY A 90 7.08 20.40 3.74
N ILE A 91 6.37 19.28 3.61
CA ILE A 91 5.03 19.26 3.00
C ILE A 91 4.02 19.69 4.07
N SER A 92 3.07 20.56 3.67
CA SER A 92 2.07 21.09 4.59
C SER A 92 1.26 19.98 5.26
N PRO A 93 1.19 19.92 6.60
CA PRO A 93 0.32 18.96 7.28
C PRO A 93 -1.15 19.11 6.91
N GLU A 94 -1.60 20.32 6.63
CA GLU A 94 -2.97 20.60 6.22
C GLU A 94 -3.26 19.98 4.86
N LEU A 95 -2.32 20.02 3.93
CA LEU A 95 -2.45 19.37 2.62
C LEU A 95 -2.55 17.86 2.78
N LEU A 96 -1.67 17.27 3.57
CA LEU A 96 -1.68 15.82 3.81
C LEU A 96 -3.01 15.37 4.42
N SER A 97 -3.51 16.11 5.39
CA SER A 97 -4.78 15.81 6.05
C SER A 97 -5.96 15.94 5.09
N ALA A 98 -6.00 17.01 4.29
CA ALA A 98 -7.08 17.23 3.32
C ALA A 98 -7.13 16.14 2.26
N VAL A 99 -5.98 15.73 1.73
CA VAL A 99 -5.87 14.64 0.75
C VAL A 99 -6.38 13.33 1.36
N THR A 100 -5.93 12.99 2.56
CA THR A 100 -6.35 11.78 3.26
C THR A 100 -7.87 11.76 3.47
N LYS A 101 -8.46 12.86 3.92
CA LYS A 101 -9.90 12.96 4.13
C LYS A 101 -10.69 12.74 2.84
N ARG A 102 -10.24 13.35 1.73
CA ARG A 102 -10.91 13.20 0.44
C ARG A 102 -10.88 11.77 -0.05
N ARG A 103 -9.73 11.12 0.05
CA ARG A 103 -9.59 9.72 -0.39
C ARG A 103 -10.41 8.79 0.50
N MET A 104 -10.38 8.99 1.81
CA MET A 104 -11.13 8.16 2.74
C MET A 104 -12.64 8.31 2.60
N ALA A 105 -13.12 9.47 2.14
CA ALA A 105 -14.55 9.65 1.87
C ALA A 105 -15.06 8.64 0.82
N VAL A 106 -14.20 8.20 -0.10
CA VAL A 106 -14.55 7.21 -1.12
C VAL A 106 -14.18 5.79 -0.68
N LEU A 107 -13.00 5.62 -0.10
CA LEU A 107 -12.42 4.29 0.17
C LEU A 107 -12.83 3.67 1.49
N LYS A 108 -13.33 4.46 2.44
CA LYS A 108 -13.64 3.97 3.79
C LYS A 108 -14.64 2.81 3.79
N LYS A 109 -15.66 2.89 2.97
CA LYS A 109 -16.68 1.83 2.89
C LYS A 109 -16.09 0.47 2.51
N TYR A 110 -15.13 0.45 1.60
CA TYR A 110 -14.45 -0.79 1.20
C TYR A 110 -13.51 -1.27 2.29
N ARG A 111 -12.78 -0.36 2.90
CA ARG A 111 -11.87 -0.67 4.00
C ARG A 111 -12.63 -1.26 5.19
N ASP A 112 -13.75 -0.67 5.56
CA ASP A 112 -14.57 -1.16 6.68
C ASP A 112 -15.12 -2.57 6.38
N GLU A 113 -15.44 -2.83 5.11
CA GLU A 113 -16.00 -4.12 4.69
C GLU A 113 -14.98 -5.25 4.80
N ILE A 114 -13.69 -4.99 4.56
CA ILE A 114 -12.65 -6.00 4.65
C ILE A 114 -11.98 -6.05 6.03
N ASP A 115 -12.18 -5.04 6.86
CA ASP A 115 -11.52 -4.95 8.15
C ASP A 115 -11.90 -6.12 9.05
N GLY A 116 -10.89 -6.79 9.59
CA GLY A 116 -11.08 -7.98 10.40
C GLY A 116 -11.45 -9.25 9.66
N LYS A 117 -11.67 -9.18 8.34
CA LYS A 117 -12.08 -10.32 7.52
C LYS A 117 -10.99 -10.87 6.63
N HIS A 118 -9.92 -10.14 6.41
CA HIS A 118 -8.79 -10.57 5.58
C HIS A 118 -7.57 -10.85 6.44
N GLN A 119 -6.67 -11.68 5.92
CA GLN A 119 -5.38 -11.91 6.55
C GLN A 119 -4.43 -10.77 6.18
N TRP A 120 -3.67 -10.30 7.17
CA TRP A 120 -2.69 -9.24 6.92
C TRP A 120 -1.50 -9.37 7.86
N LEU A 121 -0.37 -8.86 7.42
CA LEU A 121 0.87 -8.81 8.17
C LEU A 121 1.56 -7.48 7.90
N ILE A 122 2.02 -6.82 8.95
CA ILE A 122 2.84 -5.63 8.84
C ILE A 122 4.20 -5.97 9.42
N GLY A 123 5.25 -5.79 8.62
CA GLY A 123 6.63 -5.95 9.06
C GLY A 123 7.39 -4.66 8.82
N ALA A 124 8.54 -4.53 9.47
CA ALA A 124 9.43 -3.40 9.26
C ALA A 124 10.79 -3.90 8.80
N ALA A 125 11.36 -3.21 7.81
CA ALA A 125 12.71 -3.47 7.33
C ALA A 125 13.48 -2.16 7.38
N ALA A 126 14.56 -2.12 8.16
CA ALA A 126 15.37 -0.92 8.27
C ALA A 126 15.98 -0.56 6.91
N SER A 127 15.91 0.71 6.55
CA SER A 127 16.58 1.26 5.39
C SER A 127 17.69 2.19 5.84
N PRO A 128 18.62 2.57 4.94
CA PRO A 128 19.66 3.54 5.30
C PRO A 128 19.11 4.89 5.78
N LYS A 129 17.87 5.19 5.49
CA LYS A 129 17.22 6.45 5.86
C LYS A 129 16.50 6.42 7.20
N TRP A 130 16.44 5.29 7.83
CA TRP A 130 15.81 5.14 9.15
C TRP A 130 16.76 5.60 10.25
#